data_ce85ff41f7e2023e22de212e9a796644
#
_entry.id   ce85ff41f7e2023e22de212e9a796644
#
_cell.length_a   1.000
_cell.length_b   1.000
_cell.length_c   1.000
_cell.angle_alpha   90.00
_cell.angle_beta   90.00
_cell.angle_gamma   90.00
#
_symmetry.space_group_name_H-M   'P 1'
#
loop_
_entity.id
_entity.type
_entity.pdbx_description
1 polymer ?
#
loop_
_entity_poly.entity_id
_entity_poly.type
_entity_poly.pdbx_seq_one_letter_code
_entity_poly.pdbx_strand_id
1 'polypeptide(L)'
;MINKPNANSHFSFLNSATDEILPSIWPLLEQGLWKQADPAAFEENTVVGVLKRGDWKPVIKEFIPFYREMRWDEASKSAYDPTYIPKIAKTDWGSVIDAASNFFNKYQSKRIAVQLSGGLDSSIIIGLLTYLKIPFWLVGMNTNRYEFRTERHIQELLFPLAEGAILLDFDTHLPLSQLLEVPTHQHPELLSINYSSENAMALTCEQLGIEVLLTGDGADNLFAEALPDDPNLCPWIPQVFSDPWPAEYVYAPRGVELVPFFADEGFMDAIYNLRRGQSEDNSKWWARKYFERILPLELVQYDYCADFWGLYISGMQAAIPTIKSLFDQAYRLTGNFLFSPKSTEALFSQDLLEAKKEMYQKIEARTAFAVWLHGLKKKGITS
;
A
#
# COMPACT_ATOMS: atom_id res chain seq x y z
N MET A 1 -12.42 -27.46 -4.85
CA MET A 1 -12.75 -26.09 -4.36
C MET A 1 -12.16 -25.98 -2.96
N ILE A 2 -11.10 -25.22 -2.82
CA ILE A 2 -10.47 -24.98 -1.52
C ILE A 2 -11.39 -24.07 -0.72
N ASN A 3 -11.71 -24.44 0.52
CA ASN A 3 -12.59 -23.65 1.39
C ASN A 3 -12.03 -22.24 1.56
N LYS A 4 -12.88 -21.23 1.35
CA LYS A 4 -12.51 -19.81 1.56
C LYS A 4 -12.00 -19.62 2.98
N PRO A 5 -10.93 -18.84 3.19
CA PRO A 5 -10.47 -18.49 4.52
C PRO A 5 -11.57 -17.75 5.30
N ASN A 6 -11.48 -17.80 6.63
CA ASN A 6 -12.45 -17.19 7.53
C ASN A 6 -12.62 -15.69 7.20
N ALA A 7 -13.85 -15.21 7.18
CA ALA A 7 -14.22 -13.87 6.70
C ALA A 7 -13.55 -12.68 7.42
N ASN A 8 -12.78 -12.93 8.49
CA ASN A 8 -12.19 -11.92 9.36
C ASN A 8 -10.66 -11.82 9.29
N SER A 9 -9.97 -12.60 8.45
CA SER A 9 -8.52 -12.50 8.25
C SER A 9 -8.23 -12.10 6.81
N HIS A 10 -7.47 -11.02 6.61
CA HIS A 10 -7.00 -10.60 5.29
C HIS A 10 -5.85 -11.49 4.80
N PHE A 11 -5.17 -12.20 5.70
CA PHE A 11 -4.05 -13.07 5.39
C PHE A 11 -4.36 -14.53 5.71
N SER A 12 -3.95 -15.39 4.81
CA SER A 12 -3.80 -16.83 4.99
C SER A 12 -2.46 -17.24 4.38
N PHE A 13 -2.05 -18.47 4.61
CA PHE A 13 -0.82 -19.00 4.05
C PHE A 13 -1.12 -20.31 3.33
N LEU A 14 -0.67 -20.41 2.09
CA LEU A 14 -0.72 -21.64 1.35
C LEU A 14 0.55 -22.45 1.64
N ASN A 15 0.38 -23.66 2.12
CA ASN A 15 1.46 -24.64 2.14
C ASN A 15 1.54 -25.31 0.76
N SER A 16 2.53 -24.93 -0.04
CA SER A 16 2.70 -25.43 -1.41
C SER A 16 3.07 -26.91 -1.49
N ALA A 17 3.50 -27.53 -0.38
CA ALA A 17 3.80 -28.96 -0.32
C ALA A 17 2.54 -29.81 -0.08
N THR A 18 1.53 -29.28 0.61
CA THR A 18 0.30 -30.01 0.96
C THR A 18 -0.95 -29.45 0.30
N ASP A 19 -0.85 -28.34 -0.42
CA ASP A 19 -1.97 -27.55 -0.98
C ASP A 19 -3.00 -27.11 0.09
N GLU A 20 -2.57 -27.00 1.34
CA GLU A 20 -3.40 -26.61 2.46
C GLU A 20 -3.32 -25.11 2.70
N ILE A 21 -4.47 -24.46 2.88
CA ILE A 21 -4.53 -23.05 3.29
C ILE A 21 -4.62 -22.98 4.81
N LEU A 22 -3.59 -22.41 5.41
CA LEU A 22 -3.51 -22.16 6.84
C LEU A 22 -3.97 -20.73 7.15
N PRO A 23 -4.89 -20.52 8.09
CA PRO A 23 -5.29 -19.17 8.49
C PRO A 23 -4.18 -18.42 9.24
N SER A 24 -3.16 -19.13 9.68
CA SER A 24 -2.03 -18.57 10.43
C SER A 24 -0.85 -19.54 10.43
N ILE A 25 0.37 -19.01 10.35
CA ILE A 25 1.61 -19.80 10.52
C ILE A 25 2.30 -19.56 11.86
N TRP A 26 1.66 -18.84 12.81
CA TRP A 26 2.23 -18.62 14.14
C TRP A 26 2.73 -19.89 14.82
N PRO A 27 1.97 -21.00 14.87
CA PRO A 27 2.45 -22.23 15.51
C PRO A 27 3.71 -22.81 14.86
N LEU A 28 3.85 -22.63 13.54
CA LEU A 28 5.03 -23.12 12.80
C LEU A 28 6.23 -22.20 13.03
N LEU A 29 6.01 -20.89 13.12
CA LEU A 29 7.07 -19.93 13.47
C LEU A 29 7.60 -20.22 14.87
N GLU A 30 6.73 -20.52 15.83
CA GLU A 30 7.09 -20.93 17.20
C GLU A 30 7.90 -22.24 17.22
N GLN A 31 7.66 -23.15 16.28
CA GLN A 31 8.43 -24.37 16.08
C GLN A 31 9.72 -24.17 15.30
N GLY A 32 10.04 -22.95 14.88
CA GLY A 32 11.30 -22.60 14.24
C GLY A 32 11.25 -22.45 12.71
N LEU A 33 10.05 -22.42 12.10
CA LEU A 33 9.91 -22.21 10.65
C LEU A 33 10.63 -20.93 10.16
N TRP A 34 10.72 -19.89 11.00
CA TRP A 34 11.41 -18.64 10.67
C TRP A 34 12.89 -18.85 10.28
N LYS A 35 13.54 -19.93 10.73
CA LYS A 35 14.91 -20.28 10.37
C LYS A 35 15.07 -20.66 8.88
N GLN A 36 13.96 -20.95 8.22
CA GLN A 36 13.92 -21.29 6.79
C GLN A 36 13.60 -20.08 5.91
N ALA A 37 13.38 -18.91 6.53
CA ALA A 37 13.13 -17.69 5.78
C ALA A 37 14.39 -17.24 5.02
N ASP A 38 14.23 -16.90 3.75
CA ASP A 38 15.30 -16.49 2.85
C ASP A 38 15.27 -14.97 2.60
N PRO A 39 16.14 -14.19 3.26
CA PRO A 39 16.20 -12.76 3.03
C PRO A 39 16.68 -12.37 1.62
N ALA A 40 17.41 -13.25 0.92
CA ALA A 40 17.82 -12.99 -0.45
C ALA A 40 16.63 -13.08 -1.41
N ALA A 41 15.73 -14.05 -1.21
CA ALA A 41 14.49 -14.13 -1.97
C ALA A 41 13.60 -12.91 -1.73
N PHE A 42 13.51 -12.42 -0.49
CA PHE A 42 12.75 -11.21 -0.17
C PHE A 42 13.34 -9.95 -0.81
N GLU A 43 14.67 -9.79 -0.76
CA GLU A 43 15.37 -8.69 -1.43
C GLU A 43 15.17 -8.73 -2.93
N GLU A 44 15.32 -9.90 -3.55
CA GLU A 44 15.13 -10.08 -5.00
C GLU A 44 13.70 -9.74 -5.43
N ASN A 45 12.69 -10.24 -4.71
CA ASN A 45 11.28 -9.92 -4.96
C ASN A 45 11.03 -8.40 -4.90
N THR A 46 11.70 -7.69 -3.99
CA THR A 46 11.57 -6.23 -3.83
C THR A 46 12.26 -5.47 -4.97
N VAL A 47 13.49 -5.88 -5.36
CA VAL A 47 14.29 -5.18 -6.39
C VAL A 47 13.72 -5.39 -7.79
N VAL A 48 13.26 -6.60 -8.12
CA VAL A 48 12.66 -6.91 -9.44
C VAL A 48 11.33 -6.21 -9.62
N GLY A 49 10.75 -5.73 -8.54
CA GLY A 49 9.44 -5.11 -8.52
C GLY A 49 8.35 -6.16 -8.47
N VAL A 50 7.63 -6.14 -7.40
CA VAL A 50 6.52 -7.02 -7.03
C VAL A 50 5.43 -7.18 -8.10
N LEU A 51 5.50 -6.40 -9.17
CA LEU A 51 4.48 -6.25 -10.20
C LEU A 51 4.39 -7.41 -11.19
N LYS A 52 5.36 -8.34 -11.20
CA LYS A 52 5.25 -9.59 -11.96
C LYS A 52 5.04 -10.77 -10.99
N ARG A 53 3.89 -10.80 -10.37
CA ARG A 53 3.55 -11.76 -9.30
C ARG A 53 3.61 -13.25 -9.69
N GLY A 54 3.75 -13.60 -10.96
CA GLY A 54 3.96 -14.99 -11.38
C GLY A 54 5.32 -15.60 -11.01
N ASP A 55 6.31 -14.76 -10.66
CA ASP A 55 7.70 -15.18 -10.39
C ASP A 55 8.11 -15.05 -8.92
N TRP A 56 7.15 -14.92 -8.01
CA TRP A 56 7.44 -14.76 -6.59
C TRP A 56 8.18 -15.96 -6.02
N LYS A 57 9.39 -15.72 -5.51
CA LYS A 57 10.10 -16.72 -4.73
C LYS A 57 9.51 -16.79 -3.33
N PRO A 58 9.17 -17.98 -2.81
CA PRO A 58 8.70 -18.11 -1.44
C PRO A 58 9.80 -17.66 -0.48
N VAL A 59 9.49 -16.65 0.33
CA VAL A 59 10.42 -16.11 1.34
C VAL A 59 10.52 -17.04 2.53
N ILE A 60 9.44 -17.69 2.92
CA ILE A 60 9.43 -18.79 3.88
C ILE A 60 9.17 -20.05 3.08
N LYS A 61 10.11 -21.01 3.12
CA LYS A 61 10.06 -22.24 2.33
C LYS A 61 8.70 -22.91 2.46
N GLU A 62 8.10 -23.25 1.31
CA GLU A 62 6.80 -23.93 1.19
C GLU A 62 5.58 -23.09 1.61
N PHE A 63 5.76 -21.87 2.15
CA PHE A 63 4.65 -21.03 2.57
C PHE A 63 4.58 -19.76 1.73
N ILE A 64 3.46 -19.60 1.04
CA ILE A 64 3.17 -18.43 0.22
C ILE A 64 2.10 -17.62 0.95
N PRO A 65 2.31 -16.31 1.22
CA PRO A 65 1.25 -15.45 1.72
C PRO A 65 0.06 -15.50 0.75
N PHE A 66 -1.10 -15.85 1.28
CA PHE A 66 -2.31 -16.01 0.49
C PHE A 66 -3.32 -14.97 0.95
N TYR A 67 -3.48 -13.92 0.18
CA TYR A 67 -4.44 -12.87 0.45
C TYR A 67 -5.87 -13.35 0.16
N ARG A 68 -6.83 -12.76 0.82
CA ARG A 68 -8.26 -13.14 0.78
C ARG A 68 -8.81 -13.44 -0.61
N GLU A 69 -8.25 -12.80 -1.64
CA GLU A 69 -8.77 -12.83 -3.01
C GLU A 69 -7.90 -13.63 -3.98
N MET A 70 -6.71 -14.08 -3.55
CA MET A 70 -5.86 -14.94 -4.37
C MET A 70 -6.54 -16.28 -4.67
N ARG A 71 -6.20 -16.84 -5.82
CA ARG A 71 -6.61 -18.18 -6.24
C ARG A 71 -5.40 -19.07 -6.40
N TRP A 72 -5.59 -20.33 -6.17
CA TRP A 72 -4.58 -21.34 -6.40
C TRP A 72 -4.82 -22.06 -7.71
N ASP A 73 -3.78 -22.12 -8.56
CA ASP A 73 -3.77 -22.94 -9.76
C ASP A 73 -3.02 -24.24 -9.49
N GLU A 74 -3.77 -25.36 -9.45
CA GLU A 74 -3.23 -26.68 -9.20
C GLU A 74 -2.29 -27.16 -10.32
N ALA A 75 -2.46 -26.69 -11.55
CA ALA A 75 -1.65 -27.11 -12.69
C ALA A 75 -0.25 -26.49 -12.65
N SER A 76 -0.16 -25.20 -12.36
CA SER A 76 1.11 -24.47 -12.26
C SER A 76 1.72 -24.51 -10.86
N LYS A 77 0.99 -25.02 -9.86
CA LYS A 77 1.39 -24.97 -8.44
C LYS A 77 1.76 -23.56 -7.98
N SER A 78 0.99 -22.57 -8.42
CA SER A 78 1.22 -21.16 -8.10
C SER A 78 -0.04 -20.47 -7.59
N ALA A 79 0.15 -19.55 -6.66
CA ALA A 79 -0.88 -18.60 -6.26
C ALA A 79 -0.93 -17.46 -7.28
N TYR A 80 -2.11 -17.07 -7.68
CA TYR A 80 -2.31 -15.92 -8.54
C TYR A 80 -3.45 -15.06 -8.04
N ASP A 81 -3.33 -13.76 -8.26
CA ASP A 81 -4.44 -12.84 -8.02
C ASP A 81 -5.48 -13.03 -9.12
N PRO A 82 -6.77 -13.17 -8.79
CA PRO A 82 -7.79 -13.21 -9.80
C PRO A 82 -7.77 -11.86 -10.55
N THR A 83 -7.53 -11.94 -11.84
CA THR A 83 -7.62 -10.77 -12.68
C THR A 83 -9.07 -10.33 -12.78
N TYR A 84 -9.32 -9.06 -12.51
CA TYR A 84 -10.60 -8.47 -12.81
C TYR A 84 -10.65 -8.12 -14.30
N ILE A 85 -11.61 -8.70 -15.02
CA ILE A 85 -11.85 -8.37 -16.42
C ILE A 85 -13.01 -7.37 -16.46
N PRO A 86 -12.77 -6.12 -16.88
CA PRO A 86 -13.80 -5.09 -16.94
C PRO A 86 -14.97 -5.50 -17.83
N LYS A 87 -16.18 -5.22 -17.38
CA LYS A 87 -17.40 -5.47 -18.12
C LYS A 87 -17.62 -4.37 -19.16
N ILE A 88 -17.85 -4.76 -20.40
CA ILE A 88 -18.16 -3.80 -21.48
C ILE A 88 -19.57 -3.27 -21.32
N ALA A 89 -19.70 -1.96 -21.21
CA ALA A 89 -20.97 -1.25 -21.13
C ALA A 89 -20.86 0.13 -21.78
N LYS A 90 -22.01 0.71 -22.14
CA LYS A 90 -22.06 2.12 -22.51
C LYS A 90 -21.98 2.94 -21.21
N THR A 91 -20.99 3.80 -21.11
CA THR A 91 -20.69 4.57 -19.91
C THR A 91 -20.65 6.06 -20.24
N ASP A 92 -21.19 6.86 -19.36
CA ASP A 92 -21.15 8.32 -19.35
C ASP A 92 -20.89 8.84 -17.92
N TRP A 93 -20.98 10.15 -17.75
CA TRP A 93 -20.84 10.76 -16.43
C TRP A 93 -21.84 10.20 -15.39
N GLY A 94 -23.08 9.98 -15.80
CA GLY A 94 -24.10 9.39 -14.91
C GLY A 94 -23.66 8.02 -14.40
N SER A 95 -23.16 7.17 -15.27
CA SER A 95 -22.68 5.82 -14.90
C SER A 95 -21.52 5.87 -13.90
N VAL A 96 -20.61 6.85 -14.02
CA VAL A 96 -19.52 7.04 -13.04
C VAL A 96 -20.06 7.48 -11.69
N ILE A 97 -21.01 8.41 -11.69
CA ILE A 97 -21.67 8.87 -10.47
C ILE A 97 -22.46 7.75 -9.80
N ASP A 98 -23.18 6.95 -10.57
CA ASP A 98 -23.92 5.79 -10.06
C ASP A 98 -22.97 4.75 -9.43
N ALA A 99 -21.85 4.45 -10.09
CA ALA A 99 -20.84 3.56 -9.54
C ALA A 99 -20.27 4.08 -8.22
N ALA A 100 -19.88 5.37 -8.17
CA ALA A 100 -19.40 6.01 -6.95
C ALA A 100 -20.49 6.02 -5.85
N SER A 101 -21.73 6.34 -6.19
CA SER A 101 -22.86 6.31 -5.24
C SER A 101 -23.07 4.91 -4.67
N ASN A 102 -23.06 3.89 -5.51
CA ASN A 102 -23.20 2.50 -5.07
C ASN A 102 -22.07 2.06 -4.14
N PHE A 103 -20.84 2.51 -4.42
CA PHE A 103 -19.72 2.27 -3.53
C PHE A 103 -19.92 2.94 -2.18
N PHE A 104 -20.19 4.24 -2.14
CA PHE A 104 -20.33 4.98 -0.88
C PHE A 104 -21.55 4.55 -0.06
N ASN A 105 -22.62 4.08 -0.70
CA ASN A 105 -23.80 3.54 -0.01
C ASN A 105 -23.48 2.34 0.89
N LYS A 106 -22.38 1.60 0.60
CA LYS A 106 -21.91 0.52 1.48
C LYS A 106 -21.47 1.04 2.86
N TYR A 107 -21.12 2.32 2.94
CA TYR A 107 -20.55 2.97 4.13
C TYR A 107 -21.42 4.10 4.70
N GLN A 108 -22.66 4.27 4.24
CA GLN A 108 -23.55 5.39 4.61
C GLN A 108 -23.85 5.51 6.11
N SER A 109 -23.72 4.42 6.87
CA SER A 109 -23.91 4.40 8.33
C SER A 109 -22.62 4.59 9.12
N LYS A 110 -21.47 4.68 8.42
CA LYS A 110 -20.14 4.79 9.01
C LYS A 110 -19.61 6.23 8.92
N ARG A 111 -18.77 6.59 9.85
CA ARG A 111 -18.01 7.85 9.78
C ARG A 111 -16.83 7.68 8.84
N ILE A 112 -16.89 8.36 7.72
CA ILE A 112 -15.93 8.25 6.62
C ILE A 112 -14.88 9.36 6.72
N ALA A 113 -13.62 9.02 6.45
CA ALA A 113 -12.58 9.98 6.11
C ALA A 113 -11.93 9.64 4.76
N VAL A 114 -11.32 10.64 4.13
CA VAL A 114 -10.46 10.47 2.95
C VAL A 114 -9.03 10.79 3.35
N GLN A 115 -8.09 9.95 2.93
CA GLN A 115 -6.66 10.19 3.04
C GLN A 115 -6.26 11.34 2.11
N LEU A 116 -5.99 12.50 2.69
CA LEU A 116 -5.72 13.73 1.95
C LEU A 116 -4.22 13.87 1.63
N SER A 117 -3.84 13.61 0.39
CA SER A 117 -2.47 13.82 -0.09
C SER A 117 -2.24 15.21 -0.69
N GLY A 118 -3.29 15.88 -1.18
CA GLY A 118 -3.19 17.07 -2.03
C GLY A 118 -2.96 16.74 -3.51
N GLY A 119 -2.87 15.46 -3.86
CA GLY A 119 -2.78 14.97 -5.23
C GLY A 119 -4.15 14.78 -5.89
N LEU A 120 -4.13 14.46 -7.19
CA LEU A 120 -5.32 14.28 -8.02
C LEU A 120 -6.24 13.18 -7.48
N ASP A 121 -5.67 12.05 -7.08
CA ASP A 121 -6.42 10.83 -6.75
C ASP A 121 -7.33 11.04 -5.53
N SER A 122 -6.77 11.51 -4.42
CA SER A 122 -7.55 11.86 -3.23
C SER A 122 -8.58 12.95 -3.53
N SER A 123 -8.23 13.90 -4.40
CA SER A 123 -9.13 15.00 -4.77
C SER A 123 -10.33 14.54 -5.60
N ILE A 124 -10.18 13.52 -6.44
CA ILE A 124 -11.31 12.90 -7.17
C ILE A 124 -12.30 12.29 -6.18
N ILE A 125 -11.83 11.56 -5.17
CA ILE A 125 -12.69 10.98 -4.12
C ILE A 125 -13.44 12.09 -3.39
N ILE A 126 -12.74 13.12 -2.96
CA ILE A 126 -13.31 14.29 -2.27
C ILE A 126 -14.36 14.99 -3.13
N GLY A 127 -14.06 15.21 -4.42
CA GLY A 127 -14.98 15.81 -5.38
C GLY A 127 -16.25 14.98 -5.57
N LEU A 128 -16.13 13.64 -5.65
CA LEU A 128 -17.29 12.74 -5.76
C LEU A 128 -18.15 12.75 -4.50
N LEU A 129 -17.56 12.68 -3.30
CA LEU A 129 -18.28 12.77 -2.03
C LEU A 129 -19.01 14.11 -1.90
N THR A 130 -18.35 15.21 -2.26
CA THR A 130 -18.95 16.55 -2.27
C THR A 130 -20.10 16.65 -3.27
N TYR A 131 -19.93 16.14 -4.48
CA TYR A 131 -20.97 16.13 -5.52
C TYR A 131 -22.21 15.33 -5.08
N LEU A 132 -21.98 14.20 -4.41
CA LEU A 132 -23.04 13.33 -3.86
C LEU A 132 -23.61 13.82 -2.52
N LYS A 133 -23.04 14.90 -1.95
CA LYS A 133 -23.43 15.46 -0.64
C LYS A 133 -23.32 14.46 0.51
N ILE A 134 -22.30 13.61 0.46
CA ILE A 134 -22.00 12.65 1.52
C ILE A 134 -21.03 13.31 2.50
N PRO A 135 -21.35 13.36 3.81
CA PRO A 135 -20.44 13.94 4.81
C PRO A 135 -19.18 13.10 4.97
N PHE A 136 -18.04 13.76 5.12
CA PHE A 136 -16.73 13.11 5.31
C PHE A 136 -15.74 13.99 6.06
N TRP A 137 -14.70 13.38 6.58
CA TRP A 137 -13.56 14.02 7.19
C TRP A 137 -12.33 13.92 6.26
N LEU A 138 -11.34 14.77 6.51
CA LEU A 138 -10.05 14.72 5.85
C LEU A 138 -8.97 14.41 6.89
N VAL A 139 -8.17 13.38 6.63
CA VAL A 139 -7.00 13.04 7.44
C VAL A 139 -5.82 12.89 6.48
N GLY A 140 -4.77 13.65 6.71
CA GLY A 140 -3.62 13.63 5.81
C GLY A 140 -2.32 13.99 6.49
N MET A 141 -1.27 13.99 5.71
CA MET A 141 0.05 14.45 6.12
C MET A 141 0.49 15.63 5.29
N ASN A 142 1.26 16.49 5.90
CA ASN A 142 1.85 17.66 5.26
C ASN A 142 3.24 17.94 5.83
N THR A 143 4.02 18.71 5.11
CA THR A 143 5.33 19.19 5.53
C THR A 143 5.52 20.64 5.10
N ASN A 144 6.33 21.39 5.84
CA ASN A 144 6.68 22.76 5.50
C ASN A 144 7.79 22.87 4.44
N ARG A 145 8.28 21.75 3.90
CA ARG A 145 9.29 21.75 2.84
C ARG A 145 8.74 22.42 1.58
N TYR A 146 9.60 23.17 0.90
CA TYR A 146 9.19 24.00 -0.24
C TYR A 146 8.63 23.19 -1.41
N GLU A 147 9.19 22.02 -1.66
CA GLU A 147 8.76 21.10 -2.73
C GLU A 147 7.30 20.64 -2.58
N PHE A 148 6.73 20.67 -1.38
CA PHE A 148 5.34 20.28 -1.10
C PHE A 148 4.35 21.47 -1.03
N ARG A 149 4.75 22.68 -1.43
CA ARG A 149 3.90 23.86 -1.36
C ARG A 149 2.61 23.74 -2.17
N THR A 150 2.67 23.03 -3.29
CA THR A 150 1.50 22.85 -4.18
C THR A 150 0.50 21.92 -3.55
N GLU A 151 0.93 20.77 -3.04
CA GLU A 151 0.07 19.79 -2.34
C GLU A 151 -0.56 20.43 -1.12
N ARG A 152 0.20 21.19 -0.35
CA ARG A 152 -0.33 21.92 0.81
C ARG A 152 -1.41 22.93 0.41
N HIS A 153 -1.18 23.71 -0.64
CA HIS A 153 -2.18 24.63 -1.17
C HIS A 153 -3.46 23.92 -1.60
N ILE A 154 -3.34 22.80 -2.31
CA ILE A 154 -4.50 21.98 -2.69
C ILE A 154 -5.21 21.40 -1.48
N GLN A 155 -4.48 20.92 -0.48
CA GLN A 155 -5.08 20.46 0.77
C GLN A 155 -5.92 21.54 1.43
N GLU A 156 -5.39 22.76 1.53
CA GLU A 156 -6.09 23.92 2.11
C GLU A 156 -7.36 24.28 1.34
N LEU A 157 -7.34 24.18 -0.01
CA LEU A 157 -8.53 24.43 -0.85
C LEU A 157 -9.64 23.40 -0.61
N LEU A 158 -9.27 22.18 -0.22
CA LEU A 158 -10.22 21.08 -0.01
C LEU A 158 -10.85 21.06 1.39
N PHE A 159 -10.23 21.71 2.39
CA PHE A 159 -10.74 21.72 3.77
C PHE A 159 -12.19 22.18 3.92
N PRO A 160 -12.65 23.25 3.24
CA PRO A 160 -14.03 23.73 3.38
C PRO A 160 -15.09 22.74 2.87
N LEU A 161 -14.70 21.71 2.14
CA LEU A 161 -15.62 20.70 1.59
C LEU A 161 -15.98 19.58 2.58
N ALA A 162 -15.20 19.45 3.65
CA ALA A 162 -15.33 18.39 4.64
C ALA A 162 -15.94 18.90 5.96
N GLU A 163 -16.45 18.00 6.79
CA GLU A 163 -16.89 18.30 8.16
C GLU A 163 -15.73 18.71 9.08
N GLY A 164 -14.52 18.26 8.78
CA GLY A 164 -13.30 18.62 9.45
C GLY A 164 -12.07 18.05 8.75
N ALA A 165 -10.92 18.64 9.04
CA ALA A 165 -9.65 18.26 8.45
C ALA A 165 -8.54 18.24 9.50
N ILE A 166 -7.72 17.20 9.49
CA ILE A 166 -6.51 17.08 10.30
C ILE A 166 -5.34 16.82 9.36
N LEU A 167 -4.32 17.63 9.47
CA LEU A 167 -3.02 17.41 8.84
C LEU A 167 -1.97 17.13 9.90
N LEU A 168 -1.32 15.98 9.80
CA LEU A 168 -0.19 15.60 10.63
C LEU A 168 1.10 16.14 10.00
N ASP A 169 2.07 16.45 10.84
CA ASP A 169 3.39 16.85 10.37
C ASP A 169 4.18 15.62 9.91
N PHE A 170 4.42 15.52 8.59
CA PHE A 170 5.15 14.42 8.00
C PHE A 170 6.60 14.33 8.49
N ASP A 171 7.24 15.48 8.80
CA ASP A 171 8.62 15.50 9.30
C ASP A 171 8.76 14.86 10.69
N THR A 172 7.67 14.72 11.46
CA THR A 172 7.64 14.00 12.74
C THR A 172 7.32 12.51 12.57
N HIS A 173 6.83 12.10 11.39
CA HIS A 173 6.40 10.72 11.10
C HIS A 173 7.06 10.18 9.82
N LEU A 174 8.34 10.45 9.67
CA LEU A 174 9.11 10.01 8.51
C LEU A 174 9.09 8.47 8.35
N PRO A 175 9.17 7.95 7.12
CA PRO A 175 9.44 6.54 6.88
C PRO A 175 10.65 6.08 7.68
N LEU A 176 10.66 4.82 8.11
CA LEU A 176 11.74 4.21 8.88
C LEU A 176 11.96 4.77 10.31
N SER A 177 11.16 5.74 10.79
CA SER A 177 11.43 6.38 12.08
C SER A 177 11.02 5.53 13.31
N GLN A 178 10.05 4.64 13.19
CA GLN A 178 9.53 3.81 14.31
C GLN A 178 9.73 2.30 14.08
N LEU A 179 10.84 1.89 13.51
CA LEU A 179 11.11 0.49 13.13
C LEU A 179 11.00 -0.52 14.29
N LEU A 180 11.33 -0.09 15.52
CA LEU A 180 11.28 -0.97 16.70
C LEU A 180 9.87 -1.12 17.28
N GLU A 181 8.92 -0.28 16.85
CA GLU A 181 7.54 -0.25 17.31
C GLU A 181 6.60 -1.02 16.38
N VAL A 182 7.09 -1.40 15.21
CA VAL A 182 6.32 -2.15 14.20
C VAL A 182 5.64 -3.37 14.84
N PRO A 183 4.33 -3.57 14.63
CA PRO A 183 3.63 -4.74 15.11
C PRO A 183 4.25 -6.04 14.58
N THR A 184 4.36 -7.05 15.43
CA THR A 184 4.87 -8.35 15.01
C THR A 184 3.87 -9.01 14.07
N HIS A 185 4.35 -9.42 12.89
CA HIS A 185 3.55 -10.04 11.83
C HIS A 185 4.15 -11.37 11.38
N GLN A 186 3.38 -12.14 10.63
CA GLN A 186 3.72 -13.55 10.35
C GLN A 186 4.71 -13.72 9.20
N HIS A 187 4.83 -12.74 8.32
CA HIS A 187 5.66 -12.77 7.12
C HIS A 187 6.38 -11.43 6.96
N PRO A 188 7.63 -11.37 6.44
CA PRO A 188 8.26 -10.08 6.16
C PRO A 188 7.43 -9.24 5.18
N GLU A 189 7.19 -7.98 5.55
CA GLU A 189 6.34 -7.07 4.77
C GLU A 189 7.08 -5.75 4.50
N LEU A 190 7.14 -5.36 3.21
CA LEU A 190 7.90 -4.20 2.80
C LEU A 190 7.35 -2.91 3.40
N LEU A 191 6.03 -2.73 3.38
CA LEU A 191 5.41 -1.50 3.88
C LEU A 191 5.49 -1.32 5.40
N SER A 192 5.98 -2.34 6.13
CA SER A 192 6.26 -2.20 7.56
C SER A 192 7.24 -1.06 7.89
N ILE A 193 8.08 -0.66 6.93
CA ILE A 193 8.99 0.50 7.08
C ILE A 193 8.26 1.84 7.15
N ASN A 194 7.01 1.92 6.69
CA ASN A 194 6.17 3.13 6.73
C ASN A 194 5.31 3.20 7.99
N TYR A 195 5.53 2.31 8.96
CA TYR A 195 4.70 2.19 10.16
C TYR A 195 4.46 3.52 10.88
N SER A 196 5.46 4.39 10.94
CA SER A 196 5.32 5.67 11.66
C SER A 196 4.19 6.54 11.10
N SER A 197 4.13 6.72 9.79
CA SER A 197 3.10 7.51 9.12
C SER A 197 1.73 6.83 9.19
N GLU A 198 1.68 5.53 8.90
CA GLU A 198 0.44 4.75 8.95
C GLU A 198 -0.15 4.72 10.37
N ASN A 199 0.70 4.52 11.39
CA ASN A 199 0.28 4.51 12.78
C ASN A 199 -0.27 5.86 13.24
N ALA A 200 0.38 6.96 12.85
CA ALA A 200 -0.08 8.30 13.20
C ALA A 200 -1.45 8.61 12.58
N MET A 201 -1.66 8.26 11.31
CA MET A 201 -2.95 8.41 10.65
C MET A 201 -4.03 7.52 11.27
N ALA A 202 -3.73 6.26 11.55
CA ALA A 202 -4.68 5.33 12.16
C ALA A 202 -5.10 5.78 13.57
N LEU A 203 -4.15 6.26 14.40
CA LEU A 203 -4.45 6.84 15.71
C LEU A 203 -5.33 8.08 15.60
N THR A 204 -5.09 8.93 14.61
CA THR A 204 -5.92 10.10 14.34
C THR A 204 -7.34 9.69 13.95
N CYS A 205 -7.49 8.71 13.08
CA CYS A 205 -8.79 8.16 12.72
C CYS A 205 -9.54 7.60 13.94
N GLU A 206 -8.86 6.82 14.78
CA GLU A 206 -9.42 6.27 16.03
C GLU A 206 -9.90 7.39 16.96
N GLN A 207 -9.08 8.42 17.19
CA GLN A 207 -9.43 9.56 18.08
C GLN A 207 -10.61 10.37 17.55
N LEU A 208 -10.78 10.45 16.23
CA LEU A 208 -11.91 11.12 15.58
C LEU A 208 -13.15 10.23 15.47
N GLY A 209 -13.06 8.94 15.84
CA GLY A 209 -14.14 7.97 15.66
C GLY A 209 -14.40 7.67 14.19
N ILE A 210 -13.40 7.80 13.32
CA ILE A 210 -13.49 7.40 11.91
C ILE A 210 -13.50 5.88 11.83
N GLU A 211 -14.46 5.33 11.12
CA GLU A 211 -14.63 3.89 10.93
C GLU A 211 -14.12 3.41 9.56
N VAL A 212 -14.06 4.33 8.57
CA VAL A 212 -13.59 4.04 7.21
C VAL A 212 -12.65 5.14 6.75
N LEU A 213 -11.45 4.75 6.34
CA LEU A 213 -10.50 5.64 5.67
C LEU A 213 -10.38 5.24 4.20
N LEU A 214 -10.84 6.11 3.31
CA LEU A 214 -10.75 5.93 1.86
C LEU A 214 -9.37 6.38 1.37
N THR A 215 -8.71 5.57 0.56
CA THR A 215 -7.40 5.90 -0.04
C THR A 215 -7.50 6.06 -1.55
N GLY A 216 -6.53 6.80 -2.11
CA GLY A 216 -6.37 7.01 -3.55
C GLY A 216 -5.63 5.88 -4.27
N ASP A 217 -5.34 4.78 -3.57
CA ASP A 217 -4.61 3.66 -4.15
C ASP A 217 -5.36 3.08 -5.36
N GLY A 218 -4.59 2.68 -6.39
CA GLY A 218 -5.13 2.15 -7.63
C GLY A 218 -5.48 3.19 -8.70
N ALA A 219 -5.48 4.48 -8.39
CA ALA A 219 -5.77 5.52 -9.36
C ALA A 219 -4.76 5.55 -10.53
N ASP A 220 -3.48 5.27 -10.25
CA ASP A 220 -2.44 5.21 -11.28
C ASP A 220 -2.76 4.15 -12.34
N ASN A 221 -3.19 2.97 -11.91
CA ASN A 221 -3.57 1.88 -12.79
C ASN A 221 -4.78 2.24 -13.66
N LEU A 222 -5.73 3.01 -13.11
CA LEU A 222 -6.92 3.42 -13.85
C LEU A 222 -6.66 4.61 -14.78
N PHE A 223 -5.78 5.53 -14.41
CA PHE A 223 -5.67 6.83 -15.08
C PHE A 223 -4.34 7.04 -15.81
N ALA A 224 -3.25 6.41 -15.40
CA ALA A 224 -1.95 6.58 -16.02
C ALA A 224 -1.61 5.46 -17.00
N GLU A 225 -1.99 4.23 -16.73
CA GLU A 225 -1.65 3.08 -17.57
C GLU A 225 -2.44 3.05 -18.88
N ALA A 226 -1.88 2.39 -19.92
CA ALA A 226 -2.59 2.12 -21.16
C ALA A 226 -3.76 1.15 -20.92
N LEU A 227 -4.93 1.46 -21.48
CA LEU A 227 -6.11 0.61 -21.41
C LEU A 227 -6.48 0.09 -22.80
N PRO A 228 -6.15 -1.17 -23.16
CA PRO A 228 -6.48 -1.75 -24.46
C PRO A 228 -7.99 -1.86 -24.68
N ASP A 229 -8.41 -1.91 -25.95
CA ASP A 229 -9.83 -2.07 -26.31
C ASP A 229 -10.40 -3.42 -25.89
N ASP A 230 -9.58 -4.47 -25.93
CA ASP A 230 -9.96 -5.80 -25.46
C ASP A 230 -9.73 -5.90 -23.95
N PRO A 231 -10.80 -6.07 -23.13
CA PRO A 231 -10.68 -6.17 -21.67
C PRO A 231 -9.86 -7.38 -21.21
N ASN A 232 -9.76 -8.43 -22.02
CA ASN A 232 -8.94 -9.60 -21.69
C ASN A 232 -7.44 -9.30 -21.76
N LEU A 233 -7.04 -8.22 -22.44
CA LEU A 233 -5.66 -7.74 -22.49
C LEU A 233 -5.34 -6.71 -21.40
N CYS A 234 -6.34 -6.35 -20.57
CA CYS A 234 -6.19 -5.43 -19.45
C CYS A 234 -6.55 -6.14 -18.13
N PRO A 235 -5.76 -7.12 -17.70
CA PRO A 235 -6.01 -7.82 -16.46
C PRO A 235 -5.67 -6.90 -15.30
N TRP A 236 -6.64 -6.15 -14.81
CA TRP A 236 -6.48 -5.47 -13.55
C TRP A 236 -6.46 -6.47 -12.40
N ILE A 237 -5.53 -6.28 -11.51
CA ILE A 237 -5.41 -7.06 -10.28
C ILE A 237 -5.84 -6.15 -9.14
N PRO A 238 -7.09 -6.22 -8.64
CA PRO A 238 -7.58 -5.32 -7.60
C PRO A 238 -6.71 -5.28 -6.35
N GLN A 239 -5.99 -6.36 -6.07
CA GLN A 239 -5.09 -6.47 -4.91
C GLN A 239 -3.82 -5.62 -5.05
N VAL A 240 -3.43 -5.23 -6.26
CA VAL A 240 -2.32 -4.26 -6.46
C VAL A 240 -2.70 -2.89 -5.94
N PHE A 241 -4.00 -2.64 -5.77
CA PHE A 241 -4.54 -1.36 -5.32
C PHE A 241 -4.52 -1.19 -3.80
N SER A 242 -4.23 -2.23 -3.03
CA SER A 242 -4.11 -2.10 -1.58
C SER A 242 -3.05 -3.03 -1.04
N ASP A 243 -2.21 -2.51 -0.15
CA ASP A 243 -1.36 -3.37 0.66
C ASP A 243 -2.14 -3.80 1.91
N PRO A 244 -2.34 -5.10 2.10
CA PRO A 244 -3.11 -5.60 3.23
C PRO A 244 -2.41 -5.41 4.58
N TRP A 245 -1.09 -5.19 4.61
CA TRP A 245 -0.36 -5.06 5.87
C TRP A 245 -0.80 -3.86 6.73
N PRO A 246 -0.90 -2.62 6.21
CA PRO A 246 -1.41 -1.50 7.00
C PRO A 246 -2.85 -1.76 7.45
N ALA A 247 -3.70 -2.27 6.55
CA ALA A 247 -5.09 -2.54 6.85
C ALA A 247 -5.24 -3.50 8.04
N GLU A 248 -4.48 -4.62 8.05
CA GLU A 248 -4.60 -5.67 9.07
C GLU A 248 -3.87 -5.32 10.37
N TYR A 249 -2.64 -4.79 10.27
CA TYR A 249 -1.77 -4.64 11.46
C TYR A 249 -1.79 -3.24 12.06
N VAL A 250 -2.28 -2.24 11.32
CA VAL A 250 -2.27 -0.85 11.78
C VAL A 250 -3.68 -0.30 11.98
N TYR A 251 -4.56 -0.41 10.99
CA TYR A 251 -5.90 0.20 11.01
C TYR A 251 -6.96 -0.69 11.68
N ALA A 252 -7.06 -1.96 11.30
CA ALA A 252 -8.08 -2.87 11.84
C ALA A 252 -8.03 -3.02 13.38
N PRO A 253 -6.85 -3.06 14.06
CA PRO A 253 -6.78 -3.10 15.51
C PRO A 253 -7.38 -1.87 16.20
N ARG A 254 -7.57 -0.77 15.46
CA ARG A 254 -8.17 0.49 15.92
C ARG A 254 -9.62 0.67 15.48
N GLY A 255 -10.21 -0.38 14.87
CA GLY A 255 -11.58 -0.32 14.37
C GLY A 255 -11.76 0.51 13.10
N VAL A 256 -10.69 0.80 12.39
CA VAL A 256 -10.69 1.56 11.13
C VAL A 256 -10.55 0.59 9.96
N GLU A 257 -11.47 0.67 9.01
CA GLU A 257 -11.40 -0.05 7.74
C GLU A 257 -10.65 0.82 6.71
N LEU A 258 -9.50 0.34 6.23
CA LEU A 258 -8.74 1.00 5.15
C LEU A 258 -9.27 0.52 3.81
N VAL A 259 -9.76 1.43 2.96
CA VAL A 259 -10.49 1.06 1.73
C VAL A 259 -9.93 1.82 0.52
N PRO A 260 -9.33 1.12 -0.45
CA PRO A 260 -8.93 1.71 -1.73
C PRO A 260 -10.17 1.93 -2.61
N PHE A 261 -10.57 3.19 -2.78
CA PHE A 261 -11.75 3.53 -3.58
C PHE A 261 -11.66 3.04 -5.02
N PHE A 262 -10.50 3.19 -5.63
CA PHE A 262 -10.29 2.86 -7.05
C PHE A 262 -10.23 1.36 -7.34
N ALA A 263 -10.23 0.51 -6.32
CA ALA A 263 -10.35 -0.94 -6.44
C ALA A 263 -11.81 -1.43 -6.49
N ASP A 264 -12.81 -0.55 -6.44
CA ASP A 264 -14.21 -0.95 -6.60
C ASP A 264 -14.50 -1.38 -8.04
N GLU A 265 -14.98 -2.60 -8.23
CA GLU A 265 -15.22 -3.18 -9.55
C GLU A 265 -16.18 -2.34 -10.41
N GLY A 266 -17.23 -1.77 -9.80
CA GLY A 266 -18.19 -0.94 -10.52
C GLY A 266 -17.56 0.36 -11.03
N PHE A 267 -16.69 0.98 -10.22
CA PHE A 267 -15.96 2.17 -10.63
C PHE A 267 -14.89 1.83 -11.67
N MET A 268 -14.18 0.71 -11.50
CA MET A 268 -13.22 0.20 -12.49
C MET A 268 -13.88 -0.04 -13.84
N ASP A 269 -15.05 -0.69 -13.89
CA ASP A 269 -15.83 -0.88 -15.11
C ASP A 269 -16.16 0.45 -15.80
N ALA A 270 -16.64 1.42 -15.03
CA ALA A 270 -17.01 2.73 -15.57
C ALA A 270 -15.80 3.44 -16.18
N ILE A 271 -14.66 3.47 -15.49
CA ILE A 271 -13.43 4.13 -15.99
C ILE A 271 -12.85 3.39 -17.19
N TYR A 272 -12.81 2.05 -17.16
CA TYR A 272 -12.36 1.26 -18.29
C TYR A 272 -13.15 1.61 -19.57
N ASN A 273 -14.48 1.59 -19.49
CA ASN A 273 -15.33 1.87 -20.66
C ASN A 273 -15.18 3.30 -21.22
N LEU A 274 -14.73 4.24 -20.39
CA LEU A 274 -14.45 5.61 -20.82
C LEU A 274 -13.05 5.78 -21.42
N ARG A 275 -12.08 4.95 -20.98
CA ARG A 275 -10.67 5.10 -21.31
C ARG A 275 -10.13 4.02 -22.26
N ARG A 276 -10.84 2.93 -22.51
CA ARG A 276 -10.35 1.85 -23.38
C ARG A 276 -9.86 2.39 -24.73
N GLY A 277 -8.80 1.81 -25.25
CA GLY A 277 -8.12 2.28 -26.47
C GLY A 277 -7.20 3.49 -26.28
N GLN A 278 -7.04 3.99 -25.03
CA GLN A 278 -6.11 5.09 -24.75
C GLN A 278 -4.73 4.56 -24.33
N SER A 279 -3.70 5.26 -24.76
CA SER A 279 -2.31 5.01 -24.40
C SER A 279 -2.02 5.44 -22.96
N GLU A 280 -0.81 5.13 -22.47
CA GLU A 280 -0.29 5.64 -21.21
C GLU A 280 -0.36 7.18 -21.15
N ASP A 281 -0.73 7.68 -19.98
CA ASP A 281 -0.82 9.09 -19.67
C ASP A 281 -0.31 9.34 -18.23
N ASN A 282 1.00 9.44 -18.09
CA ASN A 282 1.66 9.65 -16.80
C ASN A 282 1.22 10.95 -16.10
N SER A 283 0.71 11.94 -16.87
CA SER A 283 0.17 13.18 -16.33
C SER A 283 -1.26 13.05 -15.81
N LYS A 284 -1.92 11.93 -16.14
CA LYS A 284 -3.35 11.71 -15.88
C LYS A 284 -4.23 12.84 -16.44
N TRP A 285 -3.83 13.40 -17.57
CA TRP A 285 -4.52 14.54 -18.17
C TRP A 285 -5.98 14.24 -18.48
N TRP A 286 -6.24 13.02 -18.95
CA TRP A 286 -7.61 12.57 -19.16
C TRP A 286 -8.45 12.69 -17.88
N ALA A 287 -7.97 12.18 -16.74
CA ALA A 287 -8.70 12.23 -15.48
C ALA A 287 -8.94 13.68 -15.03
N ARG A 288 -7.92 14.56 -15.14
CA ARG A 288 -8.04 16.00 -14.83
C ARG A 288 -9.17 16.64 -15.62
N LYS A 289 -9.26 16.35 -16.93
CA LYS A 289 -10.30 16.88 -17.81
C LYS A 289 -11.68 16.26 -17.57
N TYR A 290 -11.73 14.97 -17.37
CA TYR A 290 -13.01 14.27 -17.15
C TYR A 290 -13.67 14.69 -15.83
N PHE A 291 -12.87 14.84 -14.77
CA PHE A 291 -13.34 15.24 -13.45
C PHE A 291 -13.28 16.76 -13.19
N GLU A 292 -12.99 17.61 -14.18
CA GLU A 292 -12.81 19.06 -14.00
C GLU A 292 -13.97 19.75 -13.30
N ARG A 293 -15.20 19.23 -13.44
CA ARG A 293 -16.42 19.80 -12.81
C ARG A 293 -16.50 19.60 -11.30
N ILE A 294 -15.67 18.71 -10.74
CA ILE A 294 -15.65 18.36 -9.31
C ILE A 294 -14.28 18.59 -8.68
N LEU A 295 -13.30 19.04 -9.45
CA LEU A 295 -11.93 19.30 -9.00
C LEU A 295 -11.68 20.80 -8.86
N PRO A 296 -10.80 21.22 -7.92
CA PRO A 296 -10.23 22.57 -7.93
C PRO A 296 -9.55 22.87 -9.27
N LEU A 297 -9.67 24.12 -9.73
CA LEU A 297 -9.11 24.57 -11.01
C LEU A 297 -7.60 24.36 -11.08
N GLU A 298 -6.93 24.54 -9.95
CA GLU A 298 -5.50 24.33 -9.78
C GLU A 298 -5.09 22.89 -10.16
N LEU A 299 -5.83 21.88 -9.73
CA LEU A 299 -5.57 20.48 -10.10
C LEU A 299 -5.85 20.16 -11.56
N VAL A 300 -6.79 20.89 -12.17
CA VAL A 300 -7.08 20.70 -13.61
C VAL A 300 -5.97 21.29 -14.47
N GLN A 301 -5.33 22.37 -14.03
CA GLN A 301 -4.34 23.12 -14.81
C GLN A 301 -2.90 22.69 -14.56
N TYR A 302 -2.59 22.16 -13.37
CA TYR A 302 -1.22 21.84 -12.99
C TYR A 302 -0.95 20.34 -13.09
N ASP A 303 0.18 20.01 -13.71
CA ASP A 303 0.70 18.65 -13.91
C ASP A 303 1.83 18.35 -12.91
N TYR A 304 1.82 18.98 -11.76
CA TYR A 304 2.86 18.77 -10.75
C TYR A 304 2.40 17.77 -9.70
N CYS A 305 3.30 16.84 -9.37
CA CYS A 305 3.20 15.95 -8.23
C CYS A 305 4.48 16.07 -7.42
N ALA A 306 4.38 16.27 -6.10
CA ALA A 306 5.55 16.30 -5.24
C ALA A 306 6.25 14.94 -5.25
N ASP A 307 7.56 14.98 -5.26
CA ASP A 307 8.39 13.82 -5.08
C ASP A 307 8.65 13.59 -3.57
N PHE A 308 8.07 12.55 -3.01
CA PHE A 308 8.26 12.14 -1.62
C PHE A 308 9.66 11.61 -1.31
N TRP A 309 10.51 11.51 -2.33
CA TRP A 309 11.84 10.96 -2.22
C TRP A 309 12.71 11.67 -1.18
N GLY A 310 12.65 13.01 -1.10
CA GLY A 310 13.40 13.80 -0.11
C GLY A 310 13.01 13.47 1.33
N LEU A 311 11.73 13.24 1.61
CA LEU A 311 11.25 12.80 2.93
C LEU A 311 11.75 11.40 3.26
N TYR A 312 11.69 10.50 2.27
CA TYR A 312 12.15 9.13 2.40
C TYR A 312 13.65 9.07 2.73
N ILE A 313 14.49 9.79 1.98
CA ILE A 313 15.93 9.88 2.25
C ILE A 313 16.19 10.42 3.66
N SER A 314 15.46 11.46 4.08
CA SER A 314 15.61 12.04 5.41
C SER A 314 15.30 11.02 6.51
N GLY A 315 14.22 10.25 6.34
CA GLY A 315 13.86 9.16 7.26
C GLY A 315 14.93 8.07 7.29
N MET A 316 15.41 7.66 6.13
CA MET A 316 16.46 6.65 6.03
C MET A 316 17.75 7.11 6.71
N GLN A 317 18.21 8.34 6.46
CA GLN A 317 19.41 8.89 7.09
C GLN A 317 19.29 8.93 8.62
N ALA A 318 18.16 9.38 9.14
CA ALA A 318 17.88 9.40 10.57
C ALA A 318 17.84 7.97 11.18
N ALA A 319 17.38 7.00 10.42
CA ALA A 319 17.21 5.62 10.88
C ALA A 319 18.46 4.75 10.76
N ILE A 320 19.54 5.19 10.10
CA ILE A 320 20.78 4.39 9.90
C ILE A 320 21.26 3.69 11.19
N PRO A 321 21.37 4.34 12.35
CA PRO A 321 21.84 3.67 13.56
C PRO A 321 20.91 2.51 13.97
N THR A 322 19.61 2.72 13.89
CA THR A 322 18.60 1.69 14.20
C THR A 322 18.66 0.54 13.20
N ILE A 323 18.76 0.85 11.90
CA ILE A 323 18.86 -0.16 10.84
C ILE A 323 20.12 -1.03 11.04
N LYS A 324 21.27 -0.41 11.31
CA LYS A 324 22.52 -1.16 11.59
C LYS A 324 22.38 -2.07 12.81
N SER A 325 21.70 -1.62 13.86
CA SER A 325 21.41 -2.43 15.05
C SER A 325 20.51 -3.61 14.73
N LEU A 326 19.45 -3.40 13.91
CA LEU A 326 18.57 -4.46 13.44
C LEU A 326 19.31 -5.48 12.58
N PHE A 327 20.21 -5.03 11.70
CA PHE A 327 21.02 -5.92 10.87
C PHE A 327 22.00 -6.76 11.70
N ASP A 328 22.67 -6.17 12.71
CA ASP A 328 23.50 -6.93 13.64
C ASP A 328 22.70 -7.99 14.41
N GLN A 329 21.49 -7.63 14.86
CA GLN A 329 20.60 -8.59 15.49
C GLN A 329 20.17 -9.71 14.52
N ALA A 330 19.80 -9.37 13.28
CA ALA A 330 19.40 -10.33 12.25
C ALA A 330 20.59 -11.27 11.91
N TYR A 331 21.82 -10.74 11.83
CA TYR A 331 23.02 -11.53 11.61
C TYR A 331 23.26 -12.54 12.74
N ARG A 332 23.15 -12.10 14.00
CA ARG A 332 23.32 -13.00 15.17
C ARG A 332 22.28 -14.12 15.20
N LEU A 333 21.05 -13.84 14.73
CA LEU A 333 19.97 -14.82 14.69
C LEU A 333 20.10 -15.82 13.56
N THR A 334 20.52 -15.35 12.37
CA THR A 334 20.45 -16.17 11.13
C THR A 334 21.82 -16.60 10.59
N GLY A 335 22.90 -15.91 10.95
CA GLY A 335 24.22 -16.06 10.32
C GLY A 335 24.26 -15.63 8.85
N ASN A 336 23.16 -15.03 8.33
CA ASN A 336 23.07 -14.70 6.90
C ASN A 336 24.00 -13.55 6.52
N PHE A 337 24.79 -13.77 5.45
CA PHE A 337 25.78 -12.81 4.97
C PHE A 337 25.20 -11.42 4.64
N LEU A 338 23.95 -11.34 4.18
CA LEU A 338 23.32 -10.05 3.85
C LEU A 338 23.28 -9.08 5.03
N PHE A 339 23.22 -9.60 6.25
CA PHE A 339 23.22 -8.81 7.49
C PHE A 339 24.60 -8.75 8.17
N SER A 340 25.64 -9.35 7.57
CA SER A 340 26.99 -9.32 8.16
C SER A 340 27.52 -7.88 8.28
N PRO A 341 28.42 -7.59 9.25
CA PRO A 341 29.01 -6.27 9.39
C PRO A 341 29.63 -5.76 8.09
N LYS A 342 30.33 -6.64 7.33
CA LYS A 342 30.93 -6.31 6.04
C LYS A 342 29.88 -5.91 4.99
N SER A 343 28.78 -6.65 4.87
CA SER A 343 27.69 -6.33 3.93
C SER A 343 26.97 -5.04 4.32
N THR A 344 26.74 -4.84 5.61
CA THR A 344 26.14 -3.63 6.16
C THR A 344 26.99 -2.40 5.90
N GLU A 345 28.30 -2.48 6.16
CA GLU A 345 29.21 -1.39 5.90
C GLU A 345 29.28 -1.06 4.41
N ALA A 346 29.37 -2.05 3.54
CA ALA A 346 29.37 -1.86 2.08
C ALA A 346 28.07 -1.17 1.59
N LEU A 347 26.91 -1.51 2.20
CA LEU A 347 25.63 -0.91 1.84
C LEU A 347 25.53 0.56 2.24
N PHE A 348 26.10 0.96 3.39
CA PHE A 348 26.04 2.33 3.92
C PHE A 348 27.30 3.16 3.71
N SER A 349 28.29 2.65 2.94
CA SER A 349 29.50 3.40 2.58
C SER A 349 29.30 4.33 1.37
N GLN A 350 28.23 4.15 0.62
CA GLN A 350 27.87 4.99 -0.52
C GLN A 350 27.11 6.24 -0.06
N ASP A 351 27.27 7.34 -0.79
CA ASP A 351 26.44 8.52 -0.55
C ASP A 351 24.99 8.20 -0.91
N LEU A 352 24.12 8.28 0.09
CA LEU A 352 22.70 8.00 -0.10
C LEU A 352 22.04 9.00 -1.07
N LEU A 353 22.54 10.23 -1.19
CA LEU A 353 21.96 11.22 -2.12
C LEU A 353 22.27 10.89 -3.59
N GLU A 354 23.39 10.21 -3.85
CA GLU A 354 23.81 9.82 -5.19
C GLU A 354 23.51 8.37 -5.51
N ALA A 355 22.94 7.64 -4.57
CA ALA A 355 22.70 6.22 -4.71
C ALA A 355 21.65 5.89 -5.76
N LYS A 356 21.84 4.77 -6.46
CA LYS A 356 20.86 4.25 -7.43
C LYS A 356 19.63 3.70 -6.69
N LYS A 357 18.45 3.78 -7.33
CA LYS A 357 17.17 3.24 -6.83
C LYS A 357 17.30 1.80 -6.30
N GLU A 358 18.04 0.94 -6.98
CA GLU A 358 18.28 -0.45 -6.57
C GLU A 358 18.92 -0.57 -5.18
N MET A 359 19.82 0.34 -4.81
CA MET A 359 20.43 0.31 -3.48
C MET A 359 19.40 0.61 -2.38
N TYR A 360 18.52 1.58 -2.62
CA TYR A 360 17.45 1.89 -1.68
C TYR A 360 16.50 0.69 -1.50
N GLN A 361 16.10 0.07 -2.59
CA GLN A 361 15.24 -1.11 -2.54
C GLN A 361 15.90 -2.26 -1.74
N LYS A 362 17.22 -2.41 -1.83
CA LYS A 362 17.95 -3.38 -0.99
C LYS A 362 17.95 -2.99 0.49
N ILE A 363 18.14 -1.70 0.80
CA ILE A 363 18.07 -1.23 2.19
C ILE A 363 16.67 -1.45 2.76
N GLU A 364 15.64 -1.09 2.01
CA GLU A 364 14.23 -1.30 2.38
C GLU A 364 13.93 -2.76 2.67
N ALA A 365 14.22 -3.64 1.72
CA ALA A 365 13.94 -5.06 1.85
C ALA A 365 14.66 -5.67 3.06
N ARG A 366 15.96 -5.43 3.20
CA ARG A 366 16.73 -5.93 4.35
C ARG A 366 16.21 -5.36 5.66
N THR A 367 15.84 -4.07 5.69
CA THR A 367 15.27 -3.44 6.88
C THR A 367 13.94 -4.08 7.25
N ALA A 368 13.01 -4.24 6.31
CA ALA A 368 11.71 -4.87 6.55
C ALA A 368 11.87 -6.31 7.06
N PHE A 369 12.79 -7.08 6.47
CA PHE A 369 13.10 -8.43 6.95
C PHE A 369 13.69 -8.43 8.37
N ALA A 370 14.62 -7.53 8.67
CA ALA A 370 15.21 -7.42 10.00
C ALA A 370 14.20 -6.94 11.06
N VAL A 371 13.27 -6.05 10.69
CA VAL A 371 12.13 -5.63 11.53
C VAL A 371 11.23 -6.82 11.84
N TRP A 372 10.91 -7.66 10.87
CA TRP A 372 10.16 -8.88 11.08
C TRP A 372 10.84 -9.81 12.09
N LEU A 373 12.14 -10.09 11.92
CA LEU A 373 12.91 -10.89 12.87
C LEU A 373 12.93 -10.27 14.28
N HIS A 374 13.05 -8.94 14.37
CA HIS A 374 12.97 -8.22 15.63
C HIS A 374 11.60 -8.43 16.32
N GLY A 375 10.52 -8.33 15.54
CA GLY A 375 9.17 -8.61 16.01
C GLY A 375 9.03 -10.03 16.56
N LEU A 376 9.53 -11.04 15.85
CA LEU A 376 9.54 -12.44 16.32
C LEU A 376 10.30 -12.61 17.64
N LYS A 377 11.42 -11.90 17.78
CA LYS A 377 12.20 -11.90 19.04
C LYS A 377 11.42 -11.26 20.18
N LYS A 378 10.75 -10.12 19.96
CA LYS A 378 9.87 -9.49 20.96
C LYS A 378 8.77 -10.44 21.42
N LYS A 379 8.25 -11.27 20.54
CA LYS A 379 7.24 -12.30 20.85
C LYS A 379 7.83 -13.55 21.51
N GLY A 380 9.16 -13.64 21.68
CA GLY A 380 9.83 -14.79 22.30
C GLY A 380 9.97 -16.01 21.37
N ILE A 381 9.76 -15.85 20.08
CA ILE A 381 9.81 -16.95 19.08
C ILE A 381 11.27 -17.26 18.70
N THR A 382 12.12 -16.25 18.63
CA THR A 382 13.55 -16.42 18.35
C THR A 382 14.33 -16.22 19.65
N SER A 383 14.77 -17.29 20.26
CA SER A 383 15.66 -17.26 21.43
C SER A 383 17.11 -17.43 21.03
#